data_6abc8d093f34dd80ec4121705c23abbe
#
_entry.id   6abc8d093f34dd80ec4121705c23abbe
#
_cell.length_a   1.000
_cell.length_b   1.000
_cell.length_c   1.000
_cell.angle_alpha   90.00
_cell.angle_beta   90.00
_cell.angle_gamma   90.00
#
_symmetry.space_group_name_H-M   'P 1'
#
loop_
_entity.id
_entity.type
_entity.pdbx_description
1 polymer ?
#
loop_
_entity_poly.entity_id
_entity_poly.type
_entity_poly.pdbx_seq_one_letter_code
_entity_poly.pdbx_strand_id
1 'polypeptide(L)'
;KRISVTPIALVGASCCHTTADYVQIALTLDRAAAAVGVNFLGGFSALVSKGMTPGDELLIRSIPEALASTNLICSSVNVGSTKNGINMDAVRLMGDIIKDTAEATRDKACIGPAKLVVFCNAPDDNPFMAGAFHGVSEADTIINVGVSGPGVVKYALEEMDRNAHDNSKGSNREANFEELCETIKKTAFKITRVGQFVAREASRRLGVPFGIIDLSLAPTPAVGDSVADILKCCGLEQPG
;
A
#
# COMPACT_ATOMS: atom_id res chain seq x y z
N LYS A 1 5.28 0.61 11.06
CA LYS A 1 3.91 0.42 11.58
C LYS A 1 2.97 1.31 10.80
N ARG A 2 1.80 0.79 10.43
CA ARG A 2 0.78 1.50 9.64
C ARG A 2 -0.58 1.25 10.24
N ILE A 3 -1.44 2.26 10.16
CA ILE A 3 -2.86 2.16 10.53
C ILE A 3 -3.66 2.69 9.36
N SER A 4 -4.78 2.06 9.06
CA SER A 4 -5.80 2.60 8.17
C SER A 4 -7.09 2.75 8.95
N VAL A 5 -7.79 3.84 8.69
CA VAL A 5 -9.12 4.08 9.24
C VAL A 5 -10.17 3.91 8.14
N THR A 6 -11.42 3.76 8.51
CA THR A 6 -12.55 3.79 7.57
C THR A 6 -12.44 5.03 6.67
N PRO A 7 -12.80 4.93 5.38
CA PRO A 7 -12.71 6.08 4.46
C PRO A 7 -13.32 7.34 5.06
N ILE A 8 -12.50 8.38 5.22
CA ILE A 8 -12.91 9.62 5.89
C ILE A 8 -14.03 10.33 5.13
N ALA A 9 -14.15 10.12 3.82
CA ALA A 9 -15.28 10.63 3.07
C ALA A 9 -16.63 10.11 3.61
N LEU A 10 -16.69 8.84 4.04
CA LEU A 10 -17.88 8.26 4.67
C LEU A 10 -18.11 8.82 6.08
N VAL A 11 -17.07 8.93 6.87
CA VAL A 11 -17.15 9.42 8.25
C VAL A 11 -17.50 10.91 8.28
N GLY A 12 -16.88 11.71 7.44
CA GLY A 12 -17.06 13.15 7.37
C GLY A 12 -18.34 13.61 6.67
N ALA A 13 -18.99 12.74 5.89
CA ALA A 13 -20.13 13.11 5.06
C ALA A 13 -21.29 13.79 5.81
N SER A 14 -21.48 13.48 7.08
CA SER A 14 -22.55 14.02 7.90
C SER A 14 -22.21 15.34 8.61
N CYS A 15 -20.92 15.72 8.68
CA CYS A 15 -20.48 16.85 9.49
C CYS A 15 -19.55 17.83 8.75
N CYS A 16 -18.93 17.41 7.65
CA CYS A 16 -18.05 18.27 6.87
C CYS A 16 -18.81 18.94 5.73
N HIS A 17 -18.73 20.28 5.66
CA HIS A 17 -19.42 21.09 4.66
C HIS A 17 -18.46 21.86 3.75
N THR A 18 -17.16 21.86 4.12
CA THR A 18 -16.11 22.55 3.36
C THR A 18 -14.86 21.66 3.25
N THR A 19 -13.97 21.98 2.32
CA THR A 19 -12.66 21.32 2.21
C THR A 19 -11.80 21.54 3.48
N ALA A 20 -11.94 22.71 4.12
CA ALA A 20 -11.22 23.04 5.36
C ALA A 20 -11.59 22.12 6.52
N ASP A 21 -12.85 21.67 6.59
CA ASP A 21 -13.28 20.72 7.64
C ASP A 21 -12.52 19.39 7.50
N TYR A 22 -12.38 18.88 6.26
CA TYR A 22 -11.61 17.67 5.98
C TYR A 22 -10.11 17.86 6.29
N VAL A 23 -9.54 19.04 5.99
CA VAL A 23 -8.15 19.35 6.34
C VAL A 23 -7.96 19.30 7.86
N GLN A 24 -8.92 19.78 8.66
CA GLN A 24 -8.86 19.69 10.14
C GLN A 24 -8.89 18.23 10.62
N ILE A 25 -9.66 17.37 9.96
CA ILE A 25 -9.64 15.93 10.25
C ILE A 25 -8.24 15.37 9.94
N ALA A 26 -7.67 15.67 8.77
CA ALA A 26 -6.32 15.23 8.41
C ALA A 26 -5.27 15.65 9.44
N LEU A 27 -5.26 16.90 9.86
CA LEU A 27 -4.35 17.43 10.89
C LEU A 27 -4.52 16.72 12.24
N THR A 28 -5.75 16.38 12.60
CA THR A 28 -6.05 15.67 13.85
C THR A 28 -5.55 14.23 13.79
N LEU A 29 -5.78 13.54 12.68
CA LEU A 29 -5.28 12.19 12.43
C LEU A 29 -3.74 12.15 12.39
N ASP A 30 -3.10 13.17 11.82
CA ASP A 30 -1.64 13.27 11.76
C ASP A 30 -1.03 13.37 13.17
N ARG A 31 -1.62 14.22 14.04
CA ARG A 31 -1.24 14.30 15.45
C ARG A 31 -1.46 13.00 16.20
N ALA A 32 -2.58 12.33 15.97
CA ALA A 32 -2.88 11.04 16.58
C ALA A 32 -1.88 9.96 16.13
N ALA A 33 -1.55 9.90 14.84
CA ALA A 33 -0.56 8.97 14.28
C ALA A 33 0.82 9.18 14.91
N ALA A 34 1.23 10.43 15.07
CA ALA A 34 2.49 10.79 15.74
C ALA A 34 2.49 10.35 17.22
N ALA A 35 1.40 10.56 17.93
CA ALA A 35 1.27 10.20 19.35
C ALA A 35 1.38 8.68 19.59
N VAL A 36 0.86 7.84 18.69
CA VAL A 36 0.93 6.38 18.80
C VAL A 36 2.16 5.78 18.12
N GLY A 37 3.01 6.59 17.51
CA GLY A 37 4.28 6.18 16.90
C GLY A 37 4.10 5.29 15.67
N VAL A 38 3.11 5.57 14.81
CA VAL A 38 2.97 4.95 13.50
C VAL A 38 3.64 5.78 12.41
N ASN A 39 4.11 5.11 11.36
CA ASN A 39 4.84 5.76 10.27
C ASN A 39 3.91 6.28 9.17
N PHE A 40 2.74 5.66 9.00
CA PHE A 40 1.73 6.04 8.03
C PHE A 40 0.34 5.80 8.59
N LEU A 41 -0.56 6.74 8.28
CA LEU A 41 -1.99 6.58 8.53
C LEU A 41 -2.74 6.75 7.20
N GLY A 42 -3.38 5.65 6.76
CA GLY A 42 -4.24 5.61 5.58
C GLY A 42 -5.71 5.81 5.95
N GLY A 43 -6.54 6.05 4.92
CA GLY A 43 -7.97 6.23 5.09
C GLY A 43 -8.45 7.66 4.90
N PHE A 44 -7.57 8.62 4.67
CA PHE A 44 -8.00 9.91 4.12
C PHE A 44 -8.38 9.71 2.65
N SER A 45 -9.51 9.05 2.43
CA SER A 45 -9.86 8.40 1.16
C SER A 45 -11.34 8.50 0.84
N ALA A 46 -11.65 8.27 -0.46
CA ALA A 46 -12.99 8.18 -0.99
C ALA A 46 -13.15 6.96 -1.92
N LEU A 47 -14.31 6.31 -1.88
CA LEU A 47 -14.66 5.15 -2.71
C LEU A 47 -15.73 5.58 -3.70
N VAL A 48 -15.33 6.00 -4.91
CA VAL A 48 -16.21 6.66 -5.89
C VAL A 48 -16.48 5.83 -7.15
N SER A 49 -16.21 4.53 -7.10
CA SER A 49 -16.46 3.63 -8.23
C SER A 49 -17.93 3.53 -8.65
N LYS A 50 -18.87 3.78 -7.73
CA LYS A 50 -20.33 3.77 -8.02
C LYS A 50 -20.89 5.14 -8.32
N GLY A 51 -20.11 6.19 -8.16
CA GLY A 51 -20.53 7.59 -8.23
C GLY A 51 -19.86 8.37 -7.10
N MET A 52 -19.93 9.68 -7.17
CA MET A 52 -19.30 10.60 -6.23
C MET A 52 -20.37 11.41 -5.52
N THR A 53 -20.41 11.35 -4.21
CA THR A 53 -21.27 12.19 -3.37
C THR A 53 -20.66 13.58 -3.18
N PRO A 54 -21.40 14.59 -2.73
CA PRO A 54 -20.82 15.89 -2.39
C PRO A 54 -19.73 15.79 -1.32
N GLY A 55 -19.86 14.89 -0.35
CA GLY A 55 -18.84 14.65 0.68
C GLY A 55 -17.56 14.04 0.12
N ASP A 56 -17.68 13.09 -0.83
CA ASP A 56 -16.52 12.54 -1.54
C ASP A 56 -15.77 13.63 -2.31
N GLU A 57 -16.51 14.49 -3.03
CA GLU A 57 -15.90 15.58 -3.81
C GLU A 57 -15.19 16.57 -2.90
N LEU A 58 -15.79 16.96 -1.78
CA LEU A 58 -15.15 17.85 -0.81
C LEU A 58 -13.86 17.26 -0.25
N LEU A 59 -13.86 15.96 0.14
CA LEU A 59 -12.65 15.29 0.58
C LEU A 59 -11.59 15.28 -0.50
N ILE A 60 -11.95 14.87 -1.74
CA ILE A 60 -11.00 14.79 -2.85
C ILE A 60 -10.36 16.15 -3.13
N ARG A 61 -11.14 17.21 -3.14
CA ARG A 61 -10.64 18.59 -3.32
C ARG A 61 -9.78 19.09 -2.17
N SER A 62 -9.92 18.51 -0.97
CA SER A 62 -9.10 18.86 0.18
C SER A 62 -7.72 18.16 0.19
N ILE A 63 -7.51 17.13 -0.65
CA ILE A 63 -6.28 16.32 -0.66
C ILE A 63 -5.00 17.16 -0.82
N PRO A 64 -4.90 18.13 -1.74
CA PRO A 64 -3.68 18.91 -1.93
C PRO A 64 -3.25 19.60 -0.64
N GLU A 65 -4.14 20.32 0.02
CA GLU A 65 -3.87 21.03 1.26
C GLU A 65 -3.62 20.07 2.44
N ALA A 66 -4.41 19.01 2.54
CA ALA A 66 -4.25 18.00 3.58
C ALA A 66 -2.87 17.32 3.52
N LEU A 67 -2.42 16.90 2.32
CA LEU A 67 -1.11 16.25 2.16
C LEU A 67 0.07 17.21 2.26
N ALA A 68 -0.10 18.50 1.93
CA ALA A 68 0.92 19.52 2.12
C ALA A 68 1.14 19.85 3.60
N SER A 69 0.05 19.86 4.40
CA SER A 69 0.07 20.26 5.82
C SER A 69 0.31 19.10 6.80
N THR A 70 0.33 17.85 6.34
CA THR A 70 0.54 16.66 7.19
C THR A 70 1.80 15.88 6.77
N ASN A 71 2.34 15.11 7.72
CA ASN A 71 3.54 14.30 7.49
C ASN A 71 3.22 12.80 7.30
N LEU A 72 2.30 12.25 8.09
CA LEU A 72 2.04 10.83 8.22
C LEU A 72 0.77 10.37 7.48
N ILE A 73 -0.05 11.31 7.01
CA ILE A 73 -1.30 11.00 6.31
C ILE A 73 -1.02 10.57 4.88
N CYS A 74 -1.64 9.45 4.48
CA CYS A 74 -1.71 9.00 3.10
C CYS A 74 -3.16 8.99 2.64
N SER A 75 -3.35 9.28 1.35
CA SER A 75 -4.66 9.35 0.72
C SER A 75 -4.81 8.36 -0.41
N SER A 76 -6.04 7.93 -0.66
CA SER A 76 -6.36 7.10 -1.81
C SER A 76 -7.79 7.37 -2.31
N VAL A 77 -7.98 7.22 -3.61
CA VAL A 77 -9.30 7.32 -4.24
C VAL A 77 -9.51 6.11 -5.13
N ASN A 78 -10.56 5.32 -4.87
CA ASN A 78 -10.92 4.18 -5.72
C ASN A 78 -11.95 4.60 -6.75
N VAL A 79 -11.52 4.73 -7.99
CA VAL A 79 -12.32 5.30 -9.11
C VAL A 79 -13.04 4.25 -9.94
N GLY A 80 -12.82 2.97 -9.71
CA GLY A 80 -13.45 1.93 -10.54
C GLY A 80 -13.41 0.55 -9.93
N SER A 81 -14.25 -0.32 -10.47
CA SER A 81 -14.26 -1.75 -10.18
C SER A 81 -14.76 -2.54 -11.39
N THR A 82 -14.42 -3.83 -11.46
CA THR A 82 -14.94 -4.73 -12.51
C THR A 82 -16.46 -4.79 -12.52
N LYS A 83 -17.10 -4.56 -11.39
CA LYS A 83 -18.56 -4.59 -11.25
C LYS A 83 -19.24 -3.28 -11.71
N ASN A 84 -18.63 -2.15 -11.43
CA ASN A 84 -19.23 -0.84 -11.65
C ASN A 84 -18.63 -0.09 -12.85
N GLY A 85 -17.53 -0.59 -13.44
CA GLY A 85 -16.77 0.15 -14.44
C GLY A 85 -15.88 1.22 -13.81
N ILE A 86 -15.47 2.19 -14.62
CA ILE A 86 -14.58 3.29 -14.24
C ILE A 86 -15.40 4.59 -14.19
N ASN A 87 -15.31 5.31 -13.09
CA ASN A 87 -15.87 6.65 -12.94
C ASN A 87 -14.93 7.67 -13.60
N MET A 88 -15.23 8.03 -14.86
CA MET A 88 -14.37 8.92 -15.64
C MET A 88 -14.36 10.37 -15.12
N ASP A 89 -15.42 10.82 -14.44
CA ASP A 89 -15.44 12.14 -13.81
C ASP A 89 -14.45 12.18 -12.62
N ALA A 90 -14.41 11.11 -11.83
CA ALA A 90 -13.43 10.98 -10.78
C ALA A 90 -11.99 10.87 -11.33
N VAL A 91 -11.78 10.13 -12.43
CA VAL A 91 -10.46 10.05 -13.09
C VAL A 91 -9.99 11.43 -13.54
N ARG A 92 -10.86 12.20 -14.18
CA ARG A 92 -10.55 13.58 -14.60
C ARG A 92 -10.18 14.45 -13.40
N LEU A 93 -11.02 14.44 -12.35
CA LEU A 93 -10.78 15.20 -11.13
C LEU A 93 -9.43 14.82 -10.50
N MET A 94 -9.13 13.53 -10.43
CA MET A 94 -7.86 13.05 -9.85
C MET A 94 -6.63 13.52 -10.64
N GLY A 95 -6.74 13.72 -11.96
CA GLY A 95 -5.67 14.32 -12.75
C GLY A 95 -5.32 15.73 -12.27
N ASP A 96 -6.33 16.57 -12.03
CA ASP A 96 -6.16 17.91 -11.48
C ASP A 96 -5.61 17.86 -10.05
N ILE A 97 -6.17 17.00 -9.19
CA ILE A 97 -5.76 16.85 -7.80
C ILE A 97 -4.28 16.40 -7.67
N ILE A 98 -3.81 15.50 -8.51
CA ILE A 98 -2.41 15.06 -8.51
C ILE A 98 -1.49 16.25 -8.83
N LYS A 99 -1.84 17.04 -9.85
CA LYS A 99 -1.09 18.23 -10.23
C LYS A 99 -1.08 19.28 -9.11
N ASP A 100 -2.25 19.57 -8.53
CA ASP A 100 -2.37 20.53 -7.44
C ASP A 100 -1.61 20.07 -6.19
N THR A 101 -1.61 18.77 -5.91
CA THR A 101 -0.84 18.19 -4.80
C THR A 101 0.67 18.31 -5.01
N ALA A 102 1.14 18.12 -6.25
CA ALA A 102 2.55 18.34 -6.58
C ALA A 102 2.93 19.81 -6.39
N GLU A 103 2.11 20.72 -6.87
CA GLU A 103 2.32 22.16 -6.72
C GLU A 103 2.30 22.60 -5.24
N ALA A 104 1.34 22.13 -4.46
CA ALA A 104 1.21 22.44 -3.02
C ALA A 104 2.41 21.94 -2.18
N THR A 105 3.19 21.00 -2.73
CA THR A 105 4.38 20.44 -2.05
C THR A 105 5.68 20.72 -2.81
N ARG A 106 5.70 21.74 -3.66
CA ARG A 106 6.86 22.11 -4.49
C ARG A 106 8.12 22.35 -3.67
N ASP A 107 7.99 23.02 -2.54
CA ASP A 107 9.05 23.29 -1.58
C ASP A 107 9.61 22.03 -0.89
N LYS A 108 8.87 20.93 -0.94
CA LYS A 108 9.22 19.61 -0.39
C LYS A 108 9.51 18.59 -1.50
N ALA A 109 10.11 19.00 -2.60
CA ALA A 109 10.43 18.17 -3.76
C ALA A 109 9.20 17.46 -4.37
N CYS A 110 8.03 18.08 -4.33
CA CYS A 110 6.76 17.55 -4.84
C CYS A 110 6.40 16.18 -4.23
N ILE A 111 6.69 15.96 -2.96
CA ILE A 111 6.46 14.64 -2.29
C ILE A 111 4.98 14.30 -2.12
N GLY A 112 4.09 15.26 -2.21
CA GLY A 112 2.65 15.06 -1.98
C GLY A 112 2.04 13.92 -2.80
N PRO A 113 2.21 13.87 -4.12
CA PRO A 113 1.72 12.76 -4.94
C PRO A 113 2.24 11.37 -4.54
N ALA A 114 3.41 11.26 -3.91
CA ALA A 114 3.92 9.98 -3.40
C ALA A 114 3.11 9.45 -2.19
N LYS A 115 2.28 10.30 -1.57
CA LYS A 115 1.36 9.93 -0.50
C LYS A 115 -0.08 9.72 -0.98
N LEU A 116 -0.31 9.78 -2.29
CA LEU A 116 -1.62 9.67 -2.93
C LEU A 116 -1.64 8.52 -3.94
N VAL A 117 -2.64 7.65 -3.85
CA VAL A 117 -2.85 6.58 -4.82
C VAL A 117 -4.25 6.63 -5.41
N VAL A 118 -4.34 6.52 -6.72
CA VAL A 118 -5.61 6.32 -7.43
C VAL A 118 -5.74 4.84 -7.75
N PHE A 119 -6.77 4.21 -7.19
CA PHE A 119 -7.04 2.78 -7.38
C PHE A 119 -8.16 2.53 -8.36
N CYS A 120 -8.05 1.41 -9.07
CA CYS A 120 -9.13 0.80 -9.82
C CYS A 120 -9.17 -0.68 -9.47
N ASN A 121 -10.38 -1.18 -9.16
CA ASN A 121 -10.62 -2.58 -8.86
C ASN A 121 -9.85 -3.11 -7.63
N ALA A 122 -9.65 -2.26 -6.61
CA ALA A 122 -9.12 -2.72 -5.35
C ALA A 122 -10.17 -3.60 -4.62
N PRO A 123 -9.79 -4.80 -4.15
CA PRO A 123 -10.68 -5.62 -3.35
C PRO A 123 -10.93 -4.99 -1.97
N ASP A 124 -12.08 -5.32 -1.39
CA ASP A 124 -12.41 -4.92 -0.02
C ASP A 124 -11.37 -5.51 0.97
N ASP A 125 -11.14 -4.81 2.06
CA ASP A 125 -10.18 -5.17 3.12
C ASP A 125 -8.74 -5.40 2.68
N ASN A 126 -8.36 -4.83 1.56
CA ASN A 126 -6.99 -4.87 1.08
C ASN A 126 -6.05 -4.20 2.11
N PRO A 127 -5.04 -4.92 2.66
CA PRO A 127 -4.09 -4.36 3.60
C PRO A 127 -3.05 -3.44 2.94
N PHE A 128 -3.27 -3.07 1.69
CA PHE A 128 -2.36 -2.23 0.95
C PHE A 128 -2.21 -0.86 1.61
N MET A 129 -1.03 -0.36 1.58
CA MET A 129 -0.45 0.68 2.42
C MET A 129 -1.19 2.02 2.48
N ALA A 130 -1.77 2.46 1.38
CA ALA A 130 -2.43 3.77 1.26
C ALA A 130 -3.96 3.67 1.26
N GLY A 131 -4.50 2.45 1.17
CA GLY A 131 -5.93 2.23 1.04
C GLY A 131 -6.57 1.83 2.36
N ALA A 132 -7.64 2.48 2.71
CA ALA A 132 -8.64 1.96 3.60
C ALA A 132 -9.85 1.64 2.74
N PHE A 133 -10.04 0.36 2.48
CA PHE A 133 -11.18 -0.14 1.70
C PHE A 133 -12.21 -0.81 2.61
N HIS A 134 -12.04 -0.62 3.92
CA HIS A 134 -12.88 -1.21 4.94
C HIS A 134 -14.32 -0.73 4.81
N GLY A 135 -15.23 -1.65 4.59
CA GLY A 135 -16.66 -1.39 4.42
C GLY A 135 -17.40 -1.30 5.76
N VAL A 136 -18.64 -0.81 5.70
CA VAL A 136 -19.52 -0.69 6.88
C VAL A 136 -20.10 -2.02 7.36
N SER A 137 -19.96 -3.10 6.59
CA SER A 137 -20.44 -4.45 6.90
C SER A 137 -19.40 -5.34 7.55
N GLU A 138 -18.16 -4.85 7.65
CA GLU A 138 -17.03 -5.60 8.19
C GLU A 138 -16.91 -5.43 9.72
N ALA A 139 -15.93 -6.14 10.31
CA ALA A 139 -15.63 -5.95 11.73
C ALA A 139 -15.19 -4.50 12.01
N ASP A 140 -15.58 -3.94 13.17
CA ASP A 140 -15.21 -2.56 13.56
C ASP A 140 -13.70 -2.33 13.57
N THR A 141 -12.94 -3.39 13.84
CA THR A 141 -11.48 -3.35 13.84
C THR A 141 -10.94 -4.70 13.41
N ILE A 142 -9.97 -4.72 12.52
CA ILE A 142 -9.32 -5.94 12.02
C ILE A 142 -7.81 -5.73 11.89
N ILE A 143 -7.03 -6.79 12.11
CA ILE A 143 -5.59 -6.79 11.87
C ILE A 143 -5.31 -7.51 10.58
N ASN A 144 -4.71 -6.81 9.63
CA ASN A 144 -4.16 -7.39 8.42
C ASN A 144 -2.62 -7.24 8.44
N VAL A 145 -1.92 -8.19 7.84
CA VAL A 145 -0.46 -8.18 7.78
C VAL A 145 -0.01 -8.11 6.33
N GLY A 146 0.54 -6.97 5.93
CA GLY A 146 1.25 -6.82 4.66
C GLY A 146 2.74 -7.09 4.86
N VAL A 147 3.30 -7.97 4.04
CA VAL A 147 4.73 -8.28 4.05
C VAL A 147 5.31 -7.89 2.70
N SER A 148 6.30 -6.99 2.69
CA SER A 148 7.10 -6.71 1.50
C SER A 148 8.36 -7.56 1.56
N GLY A 149 8.58 -8.40 0.54
CA GLY A 149 9.61 -9.42 0.61
C GLY A 149 10.53 -9.56 -0.61
N PRO A 150 10.77 -8.52 -1.47
CA PRO A 150 11.66 -8.70 -2.62
C PRO A 150 13.09 -9.04 -2.19
N GLY A 151 13.64 -8.40 -1.18
CA GLY A 151 14.97 -8.68 -0.67
C GLY A 151 15.13 -10.09 -0.12
N VAL A 152 14.09 -10.65 0.50
CA VAL A 152 14.11 -12.04 1.01
C VAL A 152 14.11 -13.04 -0.15
N VAL A 153 13.35 -12.77 -1.21
CA VAL A 153 13.34 -13.61 -2.41
C VAL A 153 14.68 -13.54 -3.12
N LYS A 154 15.24 -12.35 -3.30
CA LYS A 154 16.58 -12.15 -3.86
C LYS A 154 17.62 -12.97 -3.11
N TYR A 155 17.67 -12.82 -1.79
CA TYR A 155 18.64 -13.56 -0.95
C TYR A 155 18.52 -15.08 -1.14
N ALA A 156 17.28 -15.61 -1.21
CA ALA A 156 17.06 -17.03 -1.40
C ALA A 156 17.55 -17.53 -2.77
N LEU A 157 17.44 -16.70 -3.81
CA LEU A 157 17.96 -17.01 -5.14
C LEU A 157 19.48 -16.96 -5.19
N GLU A 158 20.10 -15.95 -4.58
CA GLU A 158 21.57 -15.85 -4.45
C GLU A 158 22.17 -17.01 -3.65
N GLU A 159 21.46 -17.49 -2.62
CA GLU A 159 21.89 -18.65 -1.84
C GLU A 159 21.79 -19.94 -2.66
N MET A 160 20.73 -20.09 -3.44
CA MET A 160 20.56 -21.21 -4.35
C MET A 160 21.72 -21.27 -5.37
N ASP A 161 22.05 -20.14 -5.97
CA ASP A 161 23.11 -20.03 -6.96
C ASP A 161 24.49 -20.34 -6.35
N ARG A 162 24.80 -19.80 -5.18
CA ARG A 162 26.03 -20.14 -4.41
C ARG A 162 26.15 -21.63 -4.15
N ASN A 163 25.06 -22.27 -3.70
CA ASN A 163 25.06 -23.71 -3.42
C ASN A 163 25.24 -24.56 -4.69
N ALA A 164 24.72 -24.10 -5.83
CA ALA A 164 24.91 -24.75 -7.12
C ALA A 164 26.38 -24.68 -7.56
N HIS A 165 27.06 -23.55 -7.35
CA HIS A 165 28.49 -23.38 -7.66
C HIS A 165 29.40 -24.21 -6.76
N ASP A 166 29.12 -24.28 -5.46
CA ASP A 166 29.90 -25.07 -4.49
C ASP A 166 29.79 -26.61 -4.73
N ASN A 167 28.64 -27.07 -5.21
CA ASN A 167 28.41 -28.48 -5.48
C ASN A 167 28.86 -28.94 -6.87
N SER A 168 29.14 -28.02 -7.78
CA SER A 168 29.59 -28.32 -9.15
C SER A 168 31.10 -28.20 -9.28
N LYS A 169 31.85 -29.20 -8.79
CA LYS A 169 33.27 -29.37 -9.16
C LYS A 169 33.37 -29.64 -10.67
N GLY A 170 33.29 -28.61 -11.50
CA GLY A 170 33.69 -28.68 -12.90
C GLY A 170 32.59 -28.54 -13.99
N SER A 171 31.37 -28.17 -13.69
CA SER A 171 30.40 -27.79 -14.70
C SER A 171 29.69 -26.48 -14.35
N ASN A 172 29.68 -25.52 -15.26
CA ASN A 172 28.83 -24.31 -15.19
C ASN A 172 27.36 -24.78 -15.31
N ARG A 173 26.73 -25.09 -14.20
CA ARG A 173 25.30 -25.41 -14.18
C ARG A 173 24.54 -24.12 -13.88
N GLU A 174 24.02 -23.51 -14.93
CA GLU A 174 23.00 -22.46 -14.76
C GLU A 174 21.79 -23.04 -14.07
N ALA A 175 21.21 -22.29 -13.12
CA ALA A 175 20.01 -22.70 -12.43
C ALA A 175 18.87 -22.90 -13.44
N ASN A 176 18.21 -24.06 -13.36
CA ASN A 176 17.07 -24.36 -14.23
C ASN A 176 15.88 -23.47 -13.82
N PHE A 177 15.10 -23.01 -14.78
CA PHE A 177 13.89 -22.19 -14.56
C PHE A 177 12.93 -22.82 -13.55
N GLU A 178 12.80 -24.14 -13.54
CA GLU A 178 11.97 -24.87 -12.58
C GLU A 178 12.52 -24.73 -11.14
N GLU A 179 13.81 -24.81 -10.95
CA GLU A 179 14.47 -24.64 -9.64
C GLU A 179 14.29 -23.21 -9.11
N LEU A 180 14.37 -22.21 -9.99
CA LEU A 180 14.07 -20.80 -9.67
C LEU A 180 12.63 -20.63 -9.19
N CYS A 181 11.66 -21.15 -9.95
CA CYS A 181 10.24 -21.09 -9.60
C CYS A 181 9.94 -21.78 -8.26
N GLU A 182 10.50 -22.95 -8.03
CA GLU A 182 10.32 -23.67 -6.77
C GLU A 182 10.95 -22.93 -5.57
N THR A 183 12.09 -22.30 -5.76
CA THR A 183 12.75 -21.49 -4.70
C THR A 183 11.91 -20.28 -4.36
N ILE A 184 11.36 -19.57 -5.36
CA ILE A 184 10.45 -18.43 -5.15
C ILE A 184 9.19 -18.87 -4.40
N LYS A 185 8.53 -19.95 -4.84
CA LYS A 185 7.35 -20.51 -4.18
C LYS A 185 7.62 -20.88 -2.72
N LYS A 186 8.69 -21.62 -2.45
CA LYS A 186 9.07 -22.02 -1.09
C LYS A 186 9.33 -20.79 -0.20
N THR A 187 9.98 -19.78 -0.75
CA THR A 187 10.26 -18.52 -0.05
C THR A 187 8.97 -17.77 0.25
N ALA A 188 8.06 -17.65 -0.70
CA ALA A 188 6.74 -17.03 -0.51
C ALA A 188 5.96 -17.74 0.62
N PHE A 189 5.93 -19.07 0.63
CA PHE A 189 5.31 -19.84 1.72
C PHE A 189 5.95 -19.58 3.08
N LYS A 190 7.27 -19.48 3.17
CA LYS A 190 7.96 -19.14 4.42
C LYS A 190 7.58 -17.76 4.92
N ILE A 191 7.57 -16.76 4.04
CA ILE A 191 7.21 -15.37 4.37
C ILE A 191 5.77 -15.28 4.88
N THR A 192 4.82 -15.89 4.17
CA THR A 192 3.41 -15.88 4.58
C THR A 192 3.20 -16.57 5.92
N ARG A 193 3.95 -17.65 6.18
CA ARG A 193 3.90 -18.35 7.48
C ARG A 193 4.39 -17.47 8.63
N VAL A 194 5.48 -16.73 8.44
CA VAL A 194 5.96 -15.75 9.43
C VAL A 194 4.93 -14.65 9.65
N GLY A 195 4.37 -14.10 8.58
CA GLY A 195 3.27 -13.13 8.65
C GLY A 195 2.09 -13.65 9.47
N GLN A 196 1.71 -14.92 9.29
CA GLN A 196 0.63 -15.54 10.05
C GLN A 196 0.95 -15.66 11.57
N PHE A 197 2.18 -15.96 11.93
CA PHE A 197 2.60 -15.96 13.34
C PHE A 197 2.50 -14.57 13.96
N VAL A 198 2.98 -13.55 13.26
CA VAL A 198 2.91 -12.16 13.71
C VAL A 198 1.45 -11.72 13.88
N ALA A 199 0.59 -12.04 12.90
CA ALA A 199 -0.82 -11.69 12.92
C ALA A 199 -1.56 -12.32 14.11
N ARG A 200 -1.35 -13.61 14.35
CA ARG A 200 -1.96 -14.34 15.47
C ARG A 200 -1.52 -13.78 16.82
N GLU A 201 -0.24 -13.48 16.96
CA GLU A 201 0.27 -12.92 18.21
C GLU A 201 -0.23 -11.49 18.44
N ALA A 202 -0.31 -10.67 17.39
CA ALA A 202 -0.90 -9.34 17.46
C ALA A 202 -2.39 -9.41 17.82
N SER A 203 -3.15 -10.29 17.18
CA SER A 203 -4.56 -10.55 17.47
C SER A 203 -4.77 -10.95 18.93
N ARG A 204 -3.97 -11.87 19.42
CA ARG A 204 -4.03 -12.32 20.82
C ARG A 204 -3.75 -11.20 21.83
N ARG A 205 -2.75 -10.35 21.55
CA ARG A 205 -2.36 -9.24 22.44
C ARG A 205 -3.35 -8.10 22.45
N LEU A 206 -3.92 -7.78 21.30
CA LEU A 206 -4.80 -6.62 21.13
C LEU A 206 -6.29 -6.95 21.30
N GLY A 207 -6.65 -8.23 21.33
CA GLY A 207 -8.06 -8.67 21.39
C GLY A 207 -8.84 -8.34 20.12
N VAL A 208 -8.16 -8.17 18.98
CA VAL A 208 -8.75 -7.77 17.68
C VAL A 208 -8.64 -8.95 16.71
N PRO A 209 -9.70 -9.26 15.93
CA PRO A 209 -9.66 -10.36 14.97
C PRO A 209 -8.56 -10.17 13.92
N PHE A 210 -7.99 -11.28 13.47
CA PHE A 210 -7.06 -11.34 12.37
C PHE A 210 -7.82 -11.63 11.06
N GLY A 211 -7.54 -10.85 10.04
CA GLY A 211 -8.10 -10.97 8.70
C GLY A 211 -7.19 -11.69 7.73
N ILE A 212 -6.48 -10.94 6.89
CA ILE A 212 -5.70 -11.48 5.78
C ILE A 212 -4.19 -11.15 5.90
N ILE A 213 -3.41 -11.97 5.18
CA ILE A 213 -1.99 -11.70 4.92
C ILE A 213 -1.85 -11.36 3.45
N ASP A 214 -1.20 -10.27 3.17
CA ASP A 214 -0.80 -9.87 1.83
C ASP A 214 0.72 -9.98 1.68
N LEU A 215 1.17 -10.67 0.64
CA LEU A 215 2.57 -10.73 0.24
C LEU A 215 2.79 -9.82 -0.96
N SER A 216 3.52 -8.75 -0.74
CA SER A 216 3.91 -7.81 -1.77
C SER A 216 5.38 -7.96 -2.12
N LEU A 217 5.71 -7.73 -3.39
CA LEU A 217 7.08 -7.54 -3.87
C LEU A 217 7.35 -6.07 -4.19
N ALA A 218 6.59 -5.15 -3.58
CA ALA A 218 6.78 -3.72 -3.74
C ALA A 218 8.21 -3.32 -3.31
N PRO A 219 8.90 -2.48 -4.10
CA PRO A 219 10.24 -2.05 -3.77
C PRO A 219 10.26 -1.20 -2.50
N THR A 220 11.35 -1.28 -1.75
CA THR A 220 11.65 -0.37 -0.65
C THR A 220 12.82 0.54 -1.03
N PRO A 221 13.09 1.62 -0.27
CA PRO A 221 14.29 2.44 -0.51
C PRO A 221 15.62 1.72 -0.24
N ALA A 222 15.58 0.53 0.35
CA ALA A 222 16.78 -0.25 0.62
C ALA A 222 17.38 -0.80 -0.68
N VAL A 223 18.71 -0.69 -0.81
CA VAL A 223 19.43 -1.22 -1.96
C VAL A 223 19.27 -2.74 -2.01
N GLY A 224 18.90 -3.26 -3.16
CA GLY A 224 18.70 -4.69 -3.37
C GLY A 224 17.31 -5.21 -2.96
N ASP A 225 16.38 -4.33 -2.59
CA ASP A 225 15.03 -4.69 -2.18
C ASP A 225 13.99 -4.27 -3.25
N SER A 226 14.15 -4.81 -4.46
CA SER A 226 13.27 -4.56 -5.60
C SER A 226 13.03 -5.80 -6.46
N VAL A 227 11.94 -5.80 -7.23
CA VAL A 227 11.68 -6.84 -8.24
C VAL A 227 12.75 -6.86 -9.32
N ALA A 228 13.31 -5.70 -9.69
CA ALA A 228 14.41 -5.61 -10.66
C ALA A 228 15.63 -6.40 -10.19
N ASP A 229 15.95 -6.36 -8.90
CA ASP A 229 17.05 -7.14 -8.33
C ASP A 229 16.76 -8.65 -8.36
N ILE A 230 15.50 -9.06 -8.17
CA ILE A 230 15.09 -10.48 -8.33
C ILE A 230 15.29 -10.92 -9.79
N LEU A 231 14.84 -10.11 -10.75
CA LEU A 231 14.96 -10.42 -12.18
C LEU A 231 16.43 -10.53 -12.61
N LYS A 232 17.31 -9.69 -12.07
CA LYS A 232 18.76 -9.83 -12.29
C LYS A 232 19.30 -11.17 -11.79
N CYS A 233 18.89 -11.61 -10.60
CA CYS A 233 19.29 -12.93 -10.08
C CYS A 233 18.76 -14.09 -10.95
N CYS A 234 17.71 -13.85 -11.73
CA CYS A 234 17.19 -14.81 -12.71
C CYS A 234 17.87 -14.75 -14.09
N GLY A 235 18.94 -13.96 -14.23
CA GLY A 235 19.67 -13.79 -15.48
C GLY A 235 19.01 -12.88 -16.52
N LEU A 236 17.99 -12.10 -16.12
CA LEU A 236 17.35 -11.13 -16.99
C LEU A 236 18.11 -9.79 -16.94
N GLU A 237 18.51 -9.31 -18.09
CA GLU A 237 19.11 -7.99 -18.19
C GLU A 237 18.07 -6.89 -17.93
N GLN A 238 18.49 -5.79 -17.29
CA GLN A 238 17.62 -4.64 -17.15
C GLN A 238 17.38 -4.07 -18.56
N PRO A 239 16.12 -3.82 -18.93
CA PRO A 239 15.85 -2.95 -20.06
C PRO A 239 16.48 -1.59 -19.77
N GLY A 240 17.32 -1.14 -20.72
CA GLY A 240 18.02 0.13 -20.62
C GLY A 240 17.07 1.34 -20.60
#